data_800858fbb6f2dda724c8c17e0998f6b9
#
_entry.id   800858fbb6f2dda724c8c17e0998f6b9
#
_cell.length_a   1.000
_cell.length_b   1.000
_cell.length_c   1.000
_cell.angle_alpha   90.00
_cell.angle_beta   90.00
_cell.angle_gamma   90.00
#
_symmetry.space_group_name_H-M   'P 1'
#
loop_
_entity.id
_entity.type
_entity.pdbx_description
1 polymer ?
#
loop_
_entity_poly.entity_id
_entity_poly.type
_entity_poly.pdbx_seq_one_letter_code
_entity_poly.pdbx_strand_id
1 'polypeptide(L)'
;REIDGTGKVLMPGLINTHCHVAMTLQRGYADDIALMKWLHEYIWPFEAQQTPDEIVLGAEMGIVEMLLGGVTTFVDMYWHENRIAEAVRRLGIRAMLGASYLDTSWEAFADDVERMIATTGDCDRIRLAVAPHSPYTCSPESLQRGKELARRHGLWFMTHISETEDEVRIVRERYGTTSVRHLDTLGILDDRTIGAHCVHVDDGDIRILRERGVAVSHNPQSNMKISSGIAPIARMHSEGVLCTIGTDGTCSNNDLDMWDEMRTASFLQKVATMDPCVLPAYEILKMATVNAARAIGHAGELGVIKEGALADFILIDAVKPHLMPVYNMVANLIYCGKAADVDTVVVNGEIVVEGRRIEGVDLSNLCFQVQHTAEDIARRTAAAKK
;
A
#
# COMPACT_ATOMS: atom_id res chain seq x y z
N ARG A 1 -14.11 27.22 -6.50
CA ARG A 1 -15.30 26.64 -5.84
C ARG A 1 -15.12 26.74 -4.32
N GLU A 2 -16.16 27.10 -3.59
CA GLU A 2 -16.18 27.08 -2.12
C GLU A 2 -16.76 25.73 -1.65
N ILE A 3 -16.20 25.19 -0.56
CA ILE A 3 -16.69 23.98 0.10
C ILE A 3 -17.08 24.37 1.52
N ASP A 4 -18.29 24.05 1.95
CA ASP A 4 -18.73 24.29 3.32
C ASP A 4 -18.03 23.30 4.29
N GLY A 5 -17.13 23.82 5.13
CA GLY A 5 -16.40 23.08 6.15
C GLY A 5 -17.03 23.14 7.54
N THR A 6 -18.25 23.65 7.68
CA THR A 6 -18.92 23.77 8.99
C THR A 6 -19.09 22.39 9.65
N GLY A 7 -18.55 22.22 10.86
CA GLY A 7 -18.59 20.96 11.60
C GLY A 7 -17.65 19.88 11.06
N LYS A 8 -16.74 20.23 10.14
CA LYS A 8 -15.79 19.28 9.57
C LYS A 8 -14.35 19.54 10.02
N VAL A 9 -13.53 18.51 9.98
CA VAL A 9 -12.08 18.61 10.14
C VAL A 9 -11.42 18.54 8.77
N LEU A 10 -10.59 19.53 8.45
CA LEU A 10 -9.70 19.53 7.29
C LEU A 10 -8.37 18.89 7.67
N MET A 11 -7.93 17.89 6.92
CA MET A 11 -6.61 17.30 7.06
C MET A 11 -6.02 16.89 5.70
N PRO A 12 -4.69 16.67 5.61
CA PRO A 12 -4.12 16.08 4.40
C PRO A 12 -4.79 14.75 4.06
N GLY A 13 -4.87 14.43 2.78
CA GLY A 13 -5.31 13.12 2.33
C GLY A 13 -4.39 12.02 2.85
N LEU A 14 -4.95 10.86 3.14
CA LEU A 14 -4.20 9.68 3.57
C LEU A 14 -3.42 9.09 2.39
N ILE A 15 -2.25 8.55 2.68
CA ILE A 15 -1.37 7.91 1.71
C ILE A 15 -1.15 6.46 2.14
N ASN A 16 -1.65 5.53 1.33
CA ASN A 16 -1.44 4.09 1.48
C ASN A 16 -0.13 3.70 0.79
N THR A 17 0.90 3.32 1.54
CA THR A 17 2.25 3.11 0.99
C THR A 17 2.55 1.69 0.53
N HIS A 18 1.59 0.79 0.60
CA HIS A 18 1.67 -0.55 0.03
C HIS A 18 0.30 -1.17 -0.07
N CYS A 19 -0.07 -1.56 -1.27
CA CYS A 19 -1.25 -2.39 -1.53
C CYS A 19 -1.08 -3.21 -2.82
N HIS A 20 -2.08 -4.06 -3.08
CA HIS A 20 -2.29 -4.80 -4.31
C HIS A 20 -3.73 -4.52 -4.75
N VAL A 21 -3.93 -3.35 -5.36
CA VAL A 21 -5.27 -2.73 -5.50
C VAL A 21 -6.28 -3.60 -6.25
N ALA A 22 -5.82 -4.38 -7.24
CA ALA A 22 -6.69 -5.26 -8.04
C ALA A 22 -7.13 -6.53 -7.27
N MET A 23 -6.50 -6.86 -6.14
CA MET A 23 -6.86 -8.02 -5.31
C MET A 23 -8.24 -7.91 -4.64
N THR A 24 -8.97 -6.81 -4.84
CA THR A 24 -10.38 -6.71 -4.44
C THR A 24 -11.26 -7.83 -5.03
N LEU A 25 -10.89 -8.37 -6.19
CA LEU A 25 -11.53 -9.55 -6.77
C LEU A 25 -11.29 -10.85 -5.97
N GLN A 26 -10.30 -10.84 -5.06
CA GLN A 26 -9.91 -12.00 -4.25
C GLN A 26 -10.31 -11.85 -2.78
N ARG A 27 -10.99 -10.77 -2.41
CA ARG A 27 -11.44 -10.50 -1.05
C ARG A 27 -12.27 -11.66 -0.50
N GLY A 28 -11.78 -12.29 0.58
CA GLY A 28 -12.44 -13.44 1.20
C GLY A 28 -12.42 -14.73 0.38
N TYR A 29 -11.62 -14.81 -0.69
CA TYR A 29 -11.56 -16.01 -1.55
C TYR A 29 -10.90 -17.22 -0.85
N ALA A 30 -9.93 -16.99 0.01
CA ALA A 30 -9.15 -18.03 0.69
C ALA A 30 -8.61 -17.52 2.02
N ASP A 31 -9.46 -17.44 3.04
CA ASP A 31 -9.08 -16.98 4.37
C ASP A 31 -8.59 -18.12 5.27
N ASP A 32 -7.87 -17.76 6.34
CA ASP A 32 -7.43 -18.66 7.43
C ASP A 32 -6.50 -19.80 6.95
N ILE A 33 -5.59 -19.50 6.01
CA ILE A 33 -4.66 -20.46 5.40
C ILE A 33 -3.22 -19.92 5.55
N ALA A 34 -2.26 -20.81 5.85
CA ALA A 34 -0.84 -20.45 5.95
C ALA A 34 -0.30 -19.91 4.60
N LEU A 35 0.53 -18.83 4.64
CA LEU A 35 0.96 -18.03 3.49
C LEU A 35 1.43 -18.86 2.29
N MET A 36 2.38 -19.78 2.47
CA MET A 36 2.93 -20.53 1.33
C MET A 36 1.89 -21.41 0.64
N LYS A 37 1.00 -22.05 1.42
CA LYS A 37 -0.12 -22.82 0.89
C LYS A 37 -1.14 -21.92 0.21
N TRP A 38 -1.44 -20.78 0.82
CA TRP A 38 -2.36 -19.77 0.32
C TRP A 38 -1.90 -19.21 -1.04
N LEU A 39 -0.63 -18.81 -1.18
CA LEU A 39 -0.07 -18.34 -2.45
C LEU A 39 -0.14 -19.41 -3.54
N HIS A 40 0.39 -20.62 -3.28
CA HIS A 40 0.53 -21.65 -4.30
C HIS A 40 -0.77 -22.32 -4.72
N GLU A 41 -1.70 -22.55 -3.77
CA GLU A 41 -2.91 -23.29 -4.03
C GLU A 41 -4.12 -22.41 -4.39
N TYR A 42 -4.10 -21.12 -4.02
CA TYR A 42 -5.26 -20.25 -4.19
C TYR A 42 -4.95 -18.97 -4.97
N ILE A 43 -4.00 -18.14 -4.53
CA ILE A 43 -3.81 -16.81 -5.07
C ILE A 43 -3.20 -16.84 -6.47
N TRP A 44 -2.03 -17.43 -6.65
CA TRP A 44 -1.40 -17.50 -7.97
C TRP A 44 -2.24 -18.26 -9.01
N PRO A 45 -2.92 -19.40 -8.68
CA PRO A 45 -3.87 -20.01 -9.62
C PRO A 45 -5.05 -19.12 -9.99
N PHE A 46 -5.55 -18.28 -9.09
CA PHE A 46 -6.61 -17.31 -9.38
C PHE A 46 -6.09 -16.20 -10.31
N GLU A 47 -4.95 -15.60 -9.97
CA GLU A 47 -4.31 -14.55 -10.76
C GLU A 47 -3.97 -15.00 -12.17
N ALA A 48 -3.52 -16.23 -12.34
CA ALA A 48 -3.24 -16.81 -13.66
C ALA A 48 -4.48 -16.92 -14.58
N GLN A 49 -5.69 -16.79 -14.03
CA GLN A 49 -6.94 -16.79 -14.81
C GLN A 49 -7.47 -15.38 -15.07
N GLN A 50 -6.90 -14.35 -14.47
CA GLN A 50 -7.35 -12.96 -14.66
C GLN A 50 -6.95 -12.43 -16.04
N THR A 51 -7.86 -11.72 -16.66
CA THR A 51 -7.57 -10.90 -17.84
C THR A 51 -7.17 -9.48 -17.43
N PRO A 52 -6.48 -8.72 -18.28
CA PRO A 52 -6.15 -7.31 -17.98
C PRO A 52 -7.38 -6.44 -17.68
N ASP A 53 -8.52 -6.69 -18.32
CA ASP A 53 -9.76 -5.94 -18.07
C ASP A 53 -10.37 -6.25 -16.69
N GLU A 54 -10.28 -7.51 -16.26
CA GLU A 54 -10.71 -7.92 -14.92
C GLU A 54 -9.81 -7.30 -13.83
N ILE A 55 -8.50 -7.22 -14.08
CA ILE A 55 -7.56 -6.50 -13.19
C ILE A 55 -7.95 -5.03 -13.05
N VAL A 56 -8.29 -4.36 -14.16
CA VAL A 56 -8.79 -2.98 -14.12
C VAL A 56 -10.06 -2.86 -13.28
N LEU A 57 -11.02 -3.78 -13.45
CA LEU A 57 -12.26 -3.78 -12.66
C LEU A 57 -11.98 -3.94 -11.15
N GLY A 58 -11.06 -4.84 -10.79
CA GLY A 58 -10.61 -4.99 -9.39
C GLY A 58 -9.95 -3.70 -8.87
N ALA A 59 -9.08 -3.10 -9.66
CA ALA A 59 -8.44 -1.84 -9.30
C ALA A 59 -9.44 -0.69 -9.13
N GLU A 60 -10.46 -0.60 -9.98
CA GLU A 60 -11.54 0.38 -9.85
C GLU A 60 -12.27 0.25 -8.52
N MET A 61 -12.61 -0.97 -8.12
CA MET A 61 -13.24 -1.21 -6.82
C MET A 61 -12.33 -0.77 -5.67
N GLY A 62 -11.04 -1.14 -5.69
CA GLY A 62 -10.09 -0.76 -4.65
C GLY A 62 -9.87 0.76 -4.59
N ILE A 63 -9.75 1.43 -5.72
CA ILE A 63 -9.62 2.89 -5.78
C ILE A 63 -10.88 3.57 -5.22
N VAL A 64 -12.07 3.10 -5.57
CA VAL A 64 -13.34 3.63 -5.03
C VAL A 64 -13.41 3.46 -3.52
N GLU A 65 -13.03 2.29 -2.98
CA GLU A 65 -12.97 2.04 -1.54
C GLU A 65 -11.99 3.00 -0.85
N MET A 66 -10.77 3.13 -1.36
CA MET A 66 -9.75 4.04 -0.85
C MET A 66 -10.20 5.50 -0.88
N LEU A 67 -10.74 5.99 -1.99
CA LEU A 67 -11.26 7.36 -2.10
C LEU A 67 -12.37 7.62 -1.08
N LEU A 68 -13.33 6.71 -0.92
CA LEU A 68 -14.39 6.82 0.08
C LEU A 68 -13.85 6.77 1.52
N GLY A 69 -12.66 6.18 1.72
CA GLY A 69 -11.92 6.15 2.98
C GLY A 69 -11.00 7.36 3.21
N GLY A 70 -10.88 8.28 2.23
CA GLY A 70 -10.03 9.46 2.36
C GLY A 70 -8.57 9.26 1.95
N VAL A 71 -8.26 8.16 1.28
CA VAL A 71 -6.96 7.94 0.65
C VAL A 71 -6.90 8.76 -0.64
N THR A 72 -5.92 9.65 -0.74
CA THR A 72 -5.70 10.47 -1.94
C THR A 72 -4.56 9.94 -2.80
N THR A 73 -3.70 9.12 -2.21
CA THR A 73 -2.53 8.53 -2.90
C THR A 73 -2.33 7.10 -2.42
N PHE A 74 -2.06 6.18 -3.34
CA PHE A 74 -1.67 4.81 -3.01
C PHE A 74 -0.42 4.37 -3.75
N VAL A 75 0.26 3.37 -3.18
CA VAL A 75 1.42 2.71 -3.77
C VAL A 75 1.02 1.28 -4.07
N ASP A 76 0.94 0.95 -5.35
CA ASP A 76 0.54 -0.38 -5.82
C ASP A 76 1.73 -1.23 -6.22
N MET A 77 1.55 -2.53 -6.11
CA MET A 77 2.52 -3.53 -6.54
C MET A 77 1.75 -4.69 -7.20
N TYR A 78 1.54 -4.60 -8.53
CA TYR A 78 0.72 -5.59 -9.21
C TYR A 78 1.15 -5.82 -10.66
N TRP A 79 0.37 -6.62 -11.37
CA TRP A 79 0.51 -6.93 -12.79
C TRP A 79 -0.27 -5.93 -13.64
N HIS A 80 0.16 -5.69 -14.87
CA HIS A 80 -0.55 -4.81 -15.82
C HIS A 80 -0.81 -3.39 -15.31
N GLU A 81 0.13 -2.81 -14.62
CA GLU A 81 0.02 -1.47 -14.03
C GLU A 81 -0.28 -0.37 -15.06
N ASN A 82 0.14 -0.56 -16.32
CA ASN A 82 -0.24 0.33 -17.42
C ASN A 82 -1.76 0.39 -17.62
N ARG A 83 -2.49 -0.71 -17.33
CA ARG A 83 -3.94 -0.79 -17.39
C ARG A 83 -4.57 -0.23 -16.10
N ILE A 84 -3.98 -0.47 -14.93
CA ILE A 84 -4.41 0.15 -13.66
C ILE A 84 -4.32 1.68 -13.75
N ALA A 85 -3.32 2.21 -14.44
CA ALA A 85 -3.17 3.65 -14.72
C ALA A 85 -4.41 4.27 -15.40
N GLU A 86 -5.18 3.50 -16.17
CA GLU A 86 -6.43 3.98 -16.78
C GLU A 86 -7.50 4.26 -15.70
N ALA A 87 -7.64 3.35 -14.73
CA ALA A 87 -8.54 3.52 -13.58
C ALA A 87 -8.10 4.71 -12.70
N VAL A 88 -6.79 4.85 -12.46
CA VAL A 88 -6.21 5.99 -11.71
C VAL A 88 -6.59 7.32 -12.36
N ARG A 89 -6.41 7.44 -13.68
CA ARG A 89 -6.78 8.68 -14.42
C ARG A 89 -8.26 8.95 -14.38
N ARG A 90 -9.08 7.92 -14.58
CA ARG A 90 -10.54 8.05 -14.64
C ARG A 90 -11.15 8.45 -13.30
N LEU A 91 -10.65 7.88 -12.20
CA LEU A 91 -11.16 8.12 -10.85
C LEU A 91 -10.48 9.31 -10.15
N GLY A 92 -9.40 9.82 -10.72
CA GLY A 92 -8.74 11.03 -10.26
C GLY A 92 -7.88 10.89 -9.01
N ILE A 93 -7.61 9.68 -8.52
CA ILE A 93 -6.68 9.42 -7.41
C ILE A 93 -5.23 9.60 -7.86
N ARG A 94 -4.31 9.80 -6.92
CA ARG A 94 -2.86 9.77 -7.17
C ARG A 94 -2.30 8.38 -6.89
N ALA A 95 -1.31 7.92 -7.66
CA ALA A 95 -0.71 6.61 -7.48
C ALA A 95 0.79 6.59 -7.74
N MET A 96 1.50 5.70 -7.04
CA MET A 96 2.78 5.16 -7.46
C MET A 96 2.53 3.70 -7.90
N LEU A 97 2.73 3.42 -9.19
CA LEU A 97 2.43 2.13 -9.78
C LEU A 97 3.72 1.33 -9.93
N GLY A 98 3.80 0.19 -9.26
CA GLY A 98 4.94 -0.68 -9.19
C GLY A 98 4.76 -1.95 -10.01
N ALA A 99 5.34 -1.99 -11.21
CA ALA A 99 5.31 -3.19 -12.01
C ALA A 99 5.99 -4.36 -11.27
N SER A 100 5.19 -5.37 -10.94
CA SER A 100 5.64 -6.55 -10.19
C SER A 100 6.21 -7.62 -11.11
N TYR A 101 7.20 -8.37 -10.62
CA TYR A 101 7.74 -9.53 -11.33
C TYR A 101 8.31 -10.59 -10.40
N LEU A 102 8.40 -11.78 -10.94
CA LEU A 102 9.13 -12.93 -10.44
C LEU A 102 10.24 -13.28 -11.44
N ASP A 103 11.23 -14.10 -11.05
CA ASP A 103 12.32 -14.52 -11.96
C ASP A 103 11.84 -15.05 -13.32
N THR A 104 10.73 -15.79 -13.31
CA THR A 104 10.15 -16.42 -14.51
C THR A 104 9.47 -15.44 -15.46
N SER A 105 9.25 -14.18 -15.06
CA SER A 105 8.50 -13.19 -15.84
C SER A 105 9.33 -11.97 -16.26
N TRP A 106 10.67 -12.03 -16.15
CA TRP A 106 11.54 -10.88 -16.37
C TRP A 106 11.37 -10.20 -17.74
N GLU A 107 11.33 -10.96 -18.83
CA GLU A 107 11.23 -10.38 -20.18
C GLU A 107 9.90 -9.63 -20.37
N ALA A 108 8.80 -10.26 -19.98
CA ALA A 108 7.48 -9.62 -20.04
C ALA A 108 7.40 -8.38 -19.14
N PHE A 109 8.04 -8.42 -17.97
CA PHE A 109 8.14 -7.29 -17.06
C PHE A 109 8.90 -6.10 -17.66
N ALA A 110 10.06 -6.34 -18.29
CA ALA A 110 10.85 -5.25 -18.88
C ALA A 110 10.06 -4.50 -19.96
N ASP A 111 9.30 -5.23 -20.80
CA ASP A 111 8.40 -4.66 -21.78
C ASP A 111 7.24 -3.88 -21.16
N ASP A 112 6.71 -4.34 -20.01
CA ASP A 112 5.66 -3.64 -19.28
C ASP A 112 6.17 -2.32 -18.69
N VAL A 113 7.36 -2.29 -18.11
CA VAL A 113 7.97 -1.06 -17.58
C VAL A 113 8.20 -0.03 -18.69
N GLU A 114 8.73 -0.42 -19.84
CA GLU A 114 8.91 0.49 -20.97
C GLU A 114 7.55 1.04 -21.48
N ARG A 115 6.53 0.19 -21.56
CA ARG A 115 5.16 0.63 -21.88
C ARG A 115 4.61 1.60 -20.86
N MET A 116 4.79 1.31 -19.56
CA MET A 116 4.36 2.21 -18.50
C MET A 116 5.02 3.58 -18.62
N ILE A 117 6.33 3.63 -18.82
CA ILE A 117 7.07 4.88 -19.03
C ILE A 117 6.51 5.65 -20.22
N ALA A 118 6.27 4.97 -21.34
CA ALA A 118 5.76 5.59 -22.56
C ALA A 118 4.32 6.11 -22.45
N THR A 119 3.48 5.46 -21.61
CA THR A 119 2.03 5.76 -21.56
C THR A 119 1.62 6.59 -20.33
N THR A 120 2.46 6.65 -19.29
CA THR A 120 2.11 7.31 -18.02
C THR A 120 3.00 8.51 -17.69
N GLY A 121 4.11 8.69 -18.39
CA GLY A 121 5.16 9.67 -18.07
C GLY A 121 4.70 11.15 -18.02
N ASP A 122 3.59 11.49 -18.66
CA ASP A 122 3.06 12.85 -18.68
C ASP A 122 1.94 13.10 -17.65
N CYS A 123 1.62 12.12 -16.80
CA CYS A 123 0.58 12.26 -15.79
C CYS A 123 1.18 12.66 -14.43
N ASP A 124 0.91 13.88 -13.99
CA ASP A 124 1.39 14.45 -12.73
C ASP A 124 0.85 13.73 -11.47
N ARG A 125 -0.20 12.90 -11.62
CA ARG A 125 -0.77 12.06 -10.55
C ARG A 125 -0.15 10.67 -10.48
N ILE A 126 0.66 10.26 -11.48
CA ILE A 126 1.22 8.91 -11.53
C ILE A 126 2.74 8.95 -11.43
N ARG A 127 3.28 8.25 -10.47
CA ARG A 127 4.70 7.88 -10.39
C ARG A 127 4.86 6.39 -10.69
N LEU A 128 6.05 6.01 -11.10
CA LEU A 128 6.34 4.62 -11.45
C LEU A 128 7.41 4.04 -10.53
N ALA A 129 7.29 2.74 -10.31
CA ALA A 129 8.27 1.96 -9.56
C ALA A 129 8.55 0.62 -10.25
N VAL A 130 9.69 0.04 -9.91
CA VAL A 130 10.07 -1.34 -10.19
C VAL A 130 9.82 -2.15 -8.93
N ALA A 131 9.09 -3.24 -9.03
CA ALA A 131 8.56 -3.95 -7.87
C ALA A 131 8.81 -5.48 -7.92
N PRO A 132 10.08 -5.97 -7.81
CA PRO A 132 10.32 -7.39 -7.62
C PRO A 132 9.60 -7.88 -6.37
N HIS A 133 8.96 -9.03 -6.47
CA HIS A 133 8.10 -9.54 -5.40
C HIS A 133 8.85 -9.62 -4.05
N SER A 134 9.97 -10.34 -4.00
CA SER A 134 10.72 -10.50 -2.75
C SER A 134 12.11 -11.13 -2.97
N PRO A 135 13.04 -11.06 -2.00
CA PRO A 135 14.34 -11.70 -2.11
C PRO A 135 14.31 -13.25 -2.11
N TYR A 136 13.19 -13.88 -1.79
CA TYR A 136 13.09 -15.34 -1.87
C TYR A 136 12.48 -15.84 -3.19
N THR A 137 11.80 -14.98 -3.94
CA THR A 137 11.17 -15.30 -5.23
C THR A 137 11.92 -14.72 -6.43
N CYS A 138 12.84 -13.79 -6.20
CA CYS A 138 13.68 -13.18 -7.20
C CYS A 138 15.16 -13.48 -6.93
N SER A 139 15.91 -13.87 -7.98
CA SER A 139 17.36 -14.11 -7.89
C SER A 139 18.13 -12.80 -7.68
N PRO A 140 19.37 -12.88 -7.19
CA PRO A 140 20.26 -11.72 -7.08
C PRO A 140 20.40 -10.94 -8.39
N GLU A 141 20.54 -11.66 -9.50
CA GLU A 141 20.67 -11.09 -10.85
C GLU A 141 19.41 -10.34 -11.25
N SER A 142 18.24 -10.90 -10.99
CA SER A 142 16.93 -10.31 -11.28
C SER A 142 16.71 -9.05 -10.46
N LEU A 143 16.98 -9.10 -9.15
CA LEU A 143 16.93 -7.94 -8.26
C LEU A 143 17.85 -6.79 -8.71
N GLN A 144 19.11 -7.10 -9.07
CA GLN A 144 20.06 -6.11 -9.53
C GLN A 144 19.65 -5.49 -10.87
N ARG A 145 19.14 -6.29 -11.81
CA ARG A 145 18.61 -5.80 -13.10
C ARG A 145 17.43 -4.85 -12.88
N GLY A 146 16.50 -5.22 -12.00
CA GLY A 146 15.36 -4.34 -11.65
C GLY A 146 15.82 -3.03 -11.02
N LYS A 147 16.81 -3.07 -10.11
CA LYS A 147 17.36 -1.85 -9.50
C LYS A 147 18.10 -0.97 -10.51
N GLU A 148 18.84 -1.58 -11.44
CA GLU A 148 19.49 -0.83 -12.52
C GLU A 148 18.47 -0.17 -13.45
N LEU A 149 17.39 -0.87 -13.80
CA LEU A 149 16.29 -0.30 -14.58
C LEU A 149 15.65 0.88 -13.86
N ALA A 150 15.35 0.73 -12.56
CA ALA A 150 14.82 1.81 -11.75
C ALA A 150 15.76 3.02 -11.74
N ARG A 151 17.06 2.84 -11.54
CA ARG A 151 18.04 3.94 -11.54
C ARG A 151 18.16 4.62 -12.91
N ARG A 152 18.16 3.86 -14.00
CA ARG A 152 18.25 4.39 -15.37
C ARG A 152 17.11 5.36 -15.69
N HIS A 153 15.91 5.05 -15.23
CA HIS A 153 14.70 5.84 -15.48
C HIS A 153 14.29 6.75 -14.32
N GLY A 154 15.07 6.79 -13.23
CA GLY A 154 14.74 7.60 -12.04
C GLY A 154 13.49 7.13 -11.28
N LEU A 155 13.13 5.84 -11.38
CA LEU A 155 11.97 5.24 -10.76
C LEU A 155 12.24 4.86 -9.29
N TRP A 156 11.17 4.61 -8.54
CA TRP A 156 11.22 4.00 -7.22
C TRP A 156 11.47 2.49 -7.34
N PHE A 157 11.89 1.89 -6.24
CA PHE A 157 12.04 0.44 -6.11
C PHE A 157 11.29 -0.02 -4.89
N MET A 158 10.49 -1.06 -4.99
CA MET A 158 9.75 -1.61 -3.86
C MET A 158 9.81 -3.13 -3.86
N THR A 159 9.76 -3.75 -2.67
CA THR A 159 9.77 -5.21 -2.52
C THR A 159 9.30 -5.59 -1.12
N HIS A 160 8.77 -6.81 -0.96
CA HIS A 160 8.48 -7.37 0.35
C HIS A 160 9.80 -7.78 1.01
N ILE A 161 9.95 -7.47 2.30
CA ILE A 161 11.20 -7.71 3.05
C ILE A 161 10.87 -8.35 4.41
N SER A 162 11.41 -9.53 4.67
CA SER A 162 11.35 -10.21 5.98
C SER A 162 9.91 -10.29 6.51
N GLU A 163 8.98 -10.66 5.65
CA GLU A 163 7.56 -10.71 5.99
C GLU A 163 7.24 -11.89 6.92
N THR A 164 7.74 -13.08 6.60
CA THR A 164 7.44 -14.31 7.35
C THR A 164 8.71 -15.04 7.77
N GLU A 165 8.58 -15.92 8.77
CA GLU A 165 9.68 -16.82 9.18
C GLU A 165 10.13 -17.72 8.04
N ASP A 166 9.22 -18.17 7.17
CA ASP A 166 9.55 -18.97 6.01
C ASP A 166 10.45 -18.23 5.01
N GLU A 167 10.15 -16.96 4.70
CA GLU A 167 11.03 -16.12 3.89
C GLU A 167 12.43 -16.03 4.51
N VAL A 168 12.49 -15.68 5.81
CA VAL A 168 13.77 -15.53 6.51
C VAL A 168 14.57 -16.82 6.49
N ARG A 169 13.92 -17.97 6.68
CA ARG A 169 14.55 -19.28 6.60
C ARG A 169 15.08 -19.56 5.19
N ILE A 170 14.28 -19.35 4.14
CA ILE A 170 14.67 -19.56 2.75
C ILE A 170 15.88 -18.68 2.37
N VAL A 171 15.84 -17.39 2.70
CA VAL A 171 16.92 -16.44 2.40
C VAL A 171 18.20 -16.83 3.17
N ARG A 172 18.07 -17.21 4.43
CA ARG A 172 19.21 -17.66 5.24
C ARG A 172 19.84 -18.97 4.72
N GLU A 173 19.03 -19.91 4.30
CA GLU A 173 19.50 -21.17 3.70
C GLU A 173 20.21 -20.93 2.36
N ARG A 174 19.70 -20.02 1.52
CA ARG A 174 20.28 -19.74 0.20
C ARG A 174 21.51 -18.84 0.25
N TYR A 175 21.48 -17.82 1.10
CA TYR A 175 22.46 -16.71 1.06
C TYR A 175 23.24 -16.52 2.37
N GLY A 176 22.95 -17.28 3.42
CA GLY A 176 23.67 -17.24 4.71
C GLY A 176 23.44 -15.96 5.52
N THR A 177 22.40 -15.16 5.19
CA THR A 177 22.17 -13.85 5.82
C THR A 177 20.68 -13.50 5.91
N THR A 178 20.32 -12.30 6.44
CA THR A 178 18.96 -11.81 6.47
C THR A 178 18.55 -11.20 5.13
N SER A 179 17.24 -11.05 4.87
CA SER A 179 16.73 -10.39 3.66
C SER A 179 17.29 -8.96 3.50
N VAL A 180 17.34 -8.18 4.58
CA VAL A 180 17.86 -6.80 4.56
C VAL A 180 19.35 -6.77 4.18
N ARG A 181 20.19 -7.59 4.85
CA ARG A 181 21.63 -7.65 4.55
C ARG A 181 21.90 -8.20 3.15
N HIS A 182 21.09 -9.14 2.69
CA HIS A 182 21.19 -9.65 1.33
C HIS A 182 20.95 -8.53 0.32
N LEU A 183 19.84 -7.81 0.43
CA LEU A 183 19.50 -6.68 -0.43
C LEU A 183 20.55 -5.55 -0.35
N ASP A 184 21.10 -5.28 0.84
CA ASP A 184 22.18 -4.30 1.02
C ASP A 184 23.46 -4.71 0.29
N THR A 185 23.87 -5.98 0.41
CA THR A 185 25.03 -6.52 -0.29
C THR A 185 24.90 -6.44 -1.82
N LEU A 186 23.68 -6.59 -2.33
CA LEU A 186 23.37 -6.44 -3.75
C LEU A 186 23.30 -4.98 -4.22
N GLY A 187 23.41 -4.01 -3.31
CA GLY A 187 23.28 -2.58 -3.60
C GLY A 187 21.87 -2.14 -3.98
N ILE A 188 20.84 -2.86 -3.49
CA ILE A 188 19.44 -2.58 -3.78
C ILE A 188 18.90 -1.43 -2.93
N LEU A 189 19.32 -1.37 -1.65
CA LEU A 189 18.76 -0.46 -0.66
C LEU A 189 19.29 0.97 -0.83
N ASP A 190 18.40 1.94 -0.96
CA ASP A 190 18.68 3.37 -0.97
C ASP A 190 17.42 4.18 -0.57
N ASP A 191 17.48 5.50 -0.59
CA ASP A 191 16.41 6.43 -0.23
C ASP A 191 15.22 6.48 -1.21
N ARG A 192 15.30 5.73 -2.32
CA ARG A 192 14.19 5.48 -3.23
C ARG A 192 13.68 4.04 -3.16
N THR A 193 13.95 3.36 -2.05
CA THR A 193 13.47 1.99 -1.80
C THR A 193 12.37 1.99 -0.76
N ILE A 194 11.25 1.33 -1.07
CA ILE A 194 10.16 1.03 -0.12
C ILE A 194 10.21 -0.46 0.18
N GLY A 195 10.42 -0.82 1.43
CA GLY A 195 10.35 -2.19 1.94
C GLY A 195 9.03 -2.42 2.65
N ALA A 196 8.20 -3.34 2.13
CA ALA A 196 6.96 -3.72 2.80
C ALA A 196 7.22 -4.73 3.93
N HIS A 197 6.42 -4.67 4.99
CA HIS A 197 6.38 -5.53 6.16
C HIS A 197 7.54 -5.36 7.16
N CYS A 198 8.75 -5.79 6.86
CA CYS A 198 9.91 -5.78 7.76
C CYS A 198 9.60 -6.35 9.16
N VAL A 199 8.90 -7.50 9.21
CA VAL A 199 8.46 -8.14 10.46
C VAL A 199 9.64 -8.78 11.20
N HIS A 200 10.42 -9.56 10.49
CA HIS A 200 11.53 -10.35 11.07
C HIS A 200 12.89 -9.70 10.79
N VAL A 201 13.14 -8.57 11.45
CA VAL A 201 14.40 -7.82 11.34
C VAL A 201 15.07 -7.69 12.70
N ASP A 202 16.40 -7.76 12.72
CA ASP A 202 17.20 -7.54 13.92
C ASP A 202 17.78 -6.10 13.96
N ASP A 203 18.52 -5.78 15.04
CA ASP A 203 19.12 -4.46 15.25
C ASP A 203 20.09 -4.04 14.15
N GLY A 204 20.80 -5.02 13.56
CA GLY A 204 21.69 -4.77 12.43
C GLY A 204 20.93 -4.43 11.17
N ASP A 205 19.79 -5.08 10.95
CA ASP A 205 18.89 -4.82 9.83
C ASP A 205 18.25 -3.43 9.96
N ILE A 206 17.74 -3.08 11.15
CA ILE A 206 17.16 -1.75 11.43
C ILE A 206 18.19 -0.65 11.16
N ARG A 207 19.44 -0.85 11.57
CA ARG A 207 20.53 0.10 11.29
C ARG A 207 20.76 0.29 9.80
N ILE A 208 20.79 -0.79 9.03
CA ILE A 208 20.96 -0.74 7.56
C ILE A 208 19.80 0.02 6.92
N LEU A 209 18.55 -0.31 7.26
CA LEU A 209 17.36 0.36 6.75
C LEU A 209 17.44 1.88 6.98
N ARG A 210 17.84 2.31 8.20
CA ARG A 210 18.04 3.72 8.53
C ARG A 210 19.17 4.36 7.72
N GLU A 211 20.35 3.71 7.66
CA GLU A 211 21.55 4.26 7.00
C GLU A 211 21.38 4.37 5.49
N ARG A 212 20.62 3.47 4.89
CA ARG A 212 20.26 3.50 3.46
C ARG A 212 19.07 4.42 3.15
N GLY A 213 18.37 4.91 4.18
CA GLY A 213 17.19 5.78 3.99
C GLY A 213 15.96 5.06 3.48
N VAL A 214 15.89 3.74 3.62
CA VAL A 214 14.75 2.91 3.18
C VAL A 214 13.49 3.34 3.92
N ALA A 215 12.39 3.51 3.19
CA ALA A 215 11.08 3.66 3.77
C ALA A 215 10.47 2.28 4.06
N VAL A 216 9.99 2.07 5.29
CA VAL A 216 9.31 0.83 5.70
C VAL A 216 7.81 1.05 5.69
N SER A 217 7.08 0.30 4.84
CA SER A 217 5.63 0.25 4.88
C SER A 217 5.17 -0.82 5.86
N HIS A 218 4.56 -0.40 6.95
CA HIS A 218 3.97 -1.28 7.96
C HIS A 218 2.55 -1.66 7.57
N ASN A 219 2.27 -2.95 7.49
CA ASN A 219 0.97 -3.50 7.09
C ASN A 219 0.41 -4.34 8.25
N PRO A 220 -0.03 -3.71 9.36
CA PRO A 220 -0.28 -4.40 10.62
C PRO A 220 -1.39 -5.44 10.53
N GLN A 221 -2.49 -5.17 9.85
CA GLN A 221 -3.62 -6.10 9.78
C GLN A 221 -3.30 -7.32 8.92
N SER A 222 -2.66 -7.14 7.77
CA SER A 222 -2.17 -8.25 6.95
C SER A 222 -1.21 -9.13 7.76
N ASN A 223 -0.18 -8.53 8.39
CA ASN A 223 0.77 -9.27 9.22
C ASN A 223 0.10 -10.07 10.35
N MET A 224 -0.95 -9.51 10.96
CA MET A 224 -1.74 -10.19 12.00
C MET A 224 -2.58 -11.32 11.42
N LYS A 225 -3.31 -11.06 10.33
CA LYS A 225 -4.25 -12.02 9.74
C LYS A 225 -3.54 -13.26 9.22
N ILE A 226 -2.43 -13.11 8.51
CA ILE A 226 -1.64 -14.26 8.01
C ILE A 226 -0.62 -14.78 9.02
N SER A 227 -0.65 -14.25 10.25
CA SER A 227 0.24 -14.64 11.37
C SER A 227 1.74 -14.50 11.05
N SER A 228 2.11 -13.48 10.28
CA SER A 228 3.52 -13.16 9.99
C SER A 228 4.29 -12.74 11.25
N GLY A 229 3.62 -12.09 12.20
CA GLY A 229 4.23 -11.59 13.43
C GLY A 229 4.03 -10.11 13.65
N ILE A 230 4.78 -9.51 14.57
CA ILE A 230 4.72 -8.10 14.92
C ILE A 230 6.01 -7.42 14.49
N ALA A 231 5.95 -6.58 13.46
CA ALA A 231 7.10 -5.77 13.04
C ALA A 231 7.52 -4.81 14.17
N PRO A 232 8.81 -4.64 14.47
CA PRO A 232 9.29 -3.80 15.57
C PRO A 232 9.27 -2.29 15.23
N ILE A 233 8.11 -1.79 14.80
CA ILE A 233 7.94 -0.43 14.27
C ILE A 233 8.25 0.65 15.31
N ALA A 234 7.86 0.44 16.58
CA ALA A 234 8.17 1.38 17.64
C ALA A 234 9.69 1.57 17.78
N ARG A 235 10.47 0.51 17.65
CA ARG A 235 11.93 0.54 17.66
C ARG A 235 12.49 1.18 16.41
N MET A 236 12.05 0.77 15.22
CA MET A 236 12.48 1.36 13.96
C MET A 236 12.26 2.88 13.96
N HIS A 237 11.07 3.31 14.39
CA HIS A 237 10.73 4.73 14.51
C HIS A 237 11.63 5.47 15.49
N SER A 238 11.89 4.90 16.68
CA SER A 238 12.77 5.52 17.69
C SER A 238 14.23 5.62 17.22
N GLU A 239 14.67 4.71 16.35
CA GLU A 239 16.02 4.73 15.75
C GLU A 239 16.10 5.60 14.48
N GLY A 240 14.99 6.19 14.03
CA GLY A 240 14.95 7.13 12.92
C GLY A 240 14.77 6.49 11.54
N VAL A 241 14.30 5.25 11.45
CA VAL A 241 13.83 4.65 10.20
C VAL A 241 12.56 5.39 9.74
N LEU A 242 12.44 5.65 8.45
CA LEU A 242 11.24 6.25 7.87
C LEU A 242 10.11 5.20 7.82
N CYS A 243 9.26 5.20 8.84
CA CYS A 243 8.11 4.31 8.92
C CYS A 243 6.86 4.95 8.34
N THR A 244 6.10 4.18 7.57
CA THR A 244 4.84 4.53 6.93
C THR A 244 3.80 3.42 7.16
N ILE A 245 2.57 3.58 6.66
CA ILE A 245 1.48 2.59 6.80
C ILE A 245 0.94 2.22 5.42
N GLY A 246 0.74 0.93 5.20
CA GLY A 246 0.04 0.37 4.05
C GLY A 246 -0.99 -0.67 4.48
N THR A 247 -1.95 -0.95 3.61
CA THR A 247 -3.00 -1.95 3.87
C THR A 247 -2.62 -3.36 3.43
N ASP A 248 -1.65 -3.47 2.50
CA ASP A 248 -1.45 -4.70 1.73
C ASP A 248 -2.66 -5.05 0.84
N GLY A 249 -2.74 -6.25 0.29
CA GLY A 249 -3.84 -6.69 -0.55
C GLY A 249 -5.08 -7.09 0.24
N THR A 250 -6.26 -6.91 -0.36
CA THR A 250 -7.53 -7.30 0.24
C THR A 250 -7.72 -8.81 0.39
N CYS A 251 -6.84 -9.61 -0.15
CA CYS A 251 -6.83 -11.05 0.07
C CYS A 251 -6.11 -11.43 1.38
N SER A 252 -5.15 -10.63 1.85
CA SER A 252 -4.41 -10.85 3.12
C SER A 252 -4.91 -9.96 4.26
N ASN A 253 -5.60 -8.85 3.96
CA ASN A 253 -6.17 -7.92 4.93
C ASN A 253 -7.71 -7.94 4.97
N ASN A 254 -8.37 -8.08 3.83
CA ASN A 254 -9.78 -8.01 3.51
C ASN A 254 -10.33 -6.61 3.25
N ASP A 255 -9.68 -5.51 3.61
CA ASP A 255 -10.09 -4.16 3.24
C ASP A 255 -8.89 -3.25 2.88
N LEU A 256 -9.19 -2.02 2.50
CA LEU A 256 -8.24 -0.95 2.20
C LEU A 256 -8.47 0.26 3.14
N ASP A 257 -8.92 -0.01 4.39
CA ASP A 257 -9.26 1.01 5.37
C ASP A 257 -8.03 1.49 6.16
N MET A 258 -7.47 2.62 5.75
CA MET A 258 -6.33 3.24 6.44
C MET A 258 -6.64 3.70 7.87
N TRP A 259 -7.91 3.91 8.24
CA TRP A 259 -8.27 4.27 9.63
C TRP A 259 -8.09 3.09 10.57
N ASP A 260 -8.49 1.90 10.14
CA ASP A 260 -8.30 0.69 10.92
C ASP A 260 -6.83 0.28 10.94
N GLU A 261 -6.06 0.46 9.85
CA GLU A 261 -4.62 0.25 9.83
C GLU A 261 -3.89 1.17 10.82
N MET A 262 -4.19 2.47 10.81
CA MET A 262 -3.59 3.43 11.75
C MET A 262 -3.88 3.06 13.20
N ARG A 263 -5.12 2.69 13.51
CA ARG A 263 -5.52 2.25 14.86
C ARG A 263 -4.80 0.99 15.28
N THR A 264 -4.77 0.00 14.41
CA THR A 264 -4.11 -1.29 14.63
C THR A 264 -2.61 -1.10 14.82
N ALA A 265 -1.95 -0.29 14.00
CA ALA A 265 -0.53 0.04 14.13
C ALA A 265 -0.21 0.59 15.53
N SER A 266 -1.02 1.55 16.03
CA SER A 266 -0.82 2.11 17.38
C SER A 266 -1.00 1.06 18.47
N PHE A 267 -2.13 0.35 18.48
CA PHE A 267 -2.48 -0.58 19.55
C PHE A 267 -1.53 -1.78 19.60
N LEU A 268 -1.17 -2.32 18.44
CA LEU A 268 -0.28 -3.46 18.34
C LEU A 268 1.10 -3.16 18.94
N GLN A 269 1.68 -1.99 18.64
CA GLN A 269 2.98 -1.61 19.19
C GLN A 269 2.93 -1.35 20.70
N LYS A 270 1.85 -0.75 21.21
CA LYS A 270 1.66 -0.54 22.65
C LYS A 270 1.60 -1.87 23.42
N VAL A 271 0.88 -2.84 22.88
CA VAL A 271 0.80 -4.19 23.49
C VAL A 271 2.13 -4.92 23.35
N ALA A 272 2.78 -4.88 22.19
CA ALA A 272 4.04 -5.57 21.97
C ALA A 272 5.18 -5.06 22.88
N THR A 273 5.19 -3.76 23.18
CA THR A 273 6.21 -3.13 24.05
C THR A 273 5.78 -3.01 25.51
N MET A 274 4.52 -3.28 25.85
CA MET A 274 3.92 -3.02 27.17
C MET A 274 4.08 -1.55 27.62
N ASP A 275 4.15 -0.64 26.65
CA ASP A 275 4.29 0.81 26.89
C ASP A 275 3.17 1.58 26.15
N PRO A 276 2.25 2.25 26.85
CA PRO A 276 1.17 3.03 26.24
C PRO A 276 1.66 4.32 25.56
N CYS A 277 2.91 4.72 25.76
CA CYS A 277 3.47 5.97 25.23
C CYS A 277 4.09 5.81 23.84
N VAL A 278 4.40 4.59 23.38
CA VAL A 278 4.99 4.39 22.06
C VAL A 278 3.99 4.70 20.95
N LEU A 279 4.48 5.24 19.84
CA LEU A 279 3.70 5.61 18.66
C LEU A 279 2.35 6.25 19.01
N PRO A 280 2.36 7.43 19.65
CA PRO A 280 1.13 8.14 19.97
C PRO A 280 0.39 8.55 18.70
N ALA A 281 -0.89 8.91 18.81
CA ALA A 281 -1.78 9.20 17.69
C ALA A 281 -1.18 10.15 16.63
N TYR A 282 -0.44 11.18 17.06
CA TYR A 282 0.18 12.13 16.14
C TYR A 282 1.30 11.50 15.30
N GLU A 283 2.12 10.61 15.87
CA GLU A 283 3.16 9.90 15.11
C GLU A 283 2.53 8.92 14.10
N ILE A 284 1.47 8.23 14.48
CA ILE A 284 0.68 7.37 13.57
C ILE A 284 0.11 8.19 12.41
N LEU A 285 -0.48 9.35 12.69
CA LEU A 285 -1.00 10.23 11.63
C LEU A 285 0.12 10.65 10.66
N LYS A 286 1.31 10.97 11.16
CA LYS A 286 2.47 11.29 10.30
C LYS A 286 2.87 10.11 9.43
N MET A 287 2.79 8.87 9.92
CA MET A 287 3.11 7.69 9.13
C MET A 287 2.18 7.53 7.92
N ALA A 288 0.92 7.92 8.03
CA ALA A 288 -0.07 7.88 6.94
C ALA A 288 -0.14 9.18 6.12
N THR A 289 0.67 10.20 6.43
CA THR A 289 0.65 11.51 5.75
C THR A 289 2.07 11.98 5.40
N VAL A 290 2.72 12.73 6.28
CA VAL A 290 4.03 13.39 6.02
C VAL A 290 5.14 12.39 5.73
N ASN A 291 5.23 11.30 6.50
CA ASN A 291 6.24 10.27 6.30
C ASN A 291 5.99 9.52 4.99
N ALA A 292 4.73 9.18 4.72
CA ALA A 292 4.32 8.53 3.48
C ALA A 292 4.61 9.41 2.25
N ALA A 293 4.31 10.72 2.33
CA ALA A 293 4.66 11.67 1.29
C ALA A 293 6.18 11.71 1.04
N ARG A 294 7.00 11.67 2.09
CA ARG A 294 8.46 11.59 1.97
C ARG A 294 8.90 10.30 1.30
N ALA A 295 8.32 9.16 1.69
CA ALA A 295 8.65 7.85 1.14
C ALA A 295 8.43 7.75 -0.38
N ILE A 296 7.44 8.47 -0.90
CA ILE A 296 7.11 8.50 -2.34
C ILE A 296 7.69 9.70 -3.07
N GLY A 297 8.58 10.48 -2.45
CA GLY A 297 9.29 11.60 -3.06
C GLY A 297 8.47 12.89 -3.23
N HIS A 298 7.43 13.08 -2.41
CA HIS A 298 6.61 14.28 -2.34
C HIS A 298 6.76 15.02 -1.00
N ALA A 299 7.98 14.97 -0.41
CA ALA A 299 8.26 15.63 0.86
C ALA A 299 7.93 17.13 0.83
N GLY A 300 7.03 17.56 1.73
CA GLY A 300 6.58 18.95 1.81
C GLY A 300 5.62 19.40 0.71
N GLU A 301 5.25 18.52 -0.22
CA GLU A 301 4.24 18.76 -1.27
C GLU A 301 2.92 18.04 -0.94
N LEU A 302 2.99 16.80 -0.42
CA LEU A 302 1.84 16.01 0.04
C LEU A 302 1.93 15.80 1.56
N GLY A 303 0.82 15.34 2.15
CA GLY A 303 0.73 15.03 3.57
C GLY A 303 0.72 16.27 4.49
N VAL A 304 0.58 17.46 3.93
CA VAL A 304 0.58 18.74 4.66
C VAL A 304 -0.48 19.70 4.12
N ILE A 305 -1.02 20.54 4.99
CA ILE A 305 -1.88 21.67 4.60
C ILE A 305 -1.06 22.96 4.74
N LYS A 306 -0.57 23.49 3.63
CA LYS A 306 0.17 24.75 3.58
C LYS A 306 0.12 25.36 2.18
N GLU A 307 0.39 26.65 2.07
CA GLU A 307 0.55 27.33 0.79
C GLU A 307 1.70 26.73 -0.03
N GLY A 308 1.46 26.54 -1.33
CA GLY A 308 2.41 25.95 -2.27
C GLY A 308 2.49 24.42 -2.25
N ALA A 309 1.75 23.73 -1.36
CA ALA A 309 1.59 22.28 -1.42
C ALA A 309 0.57 21.86 -2.48
N LEU A 310 0.63 20.60 -2.89
CA LEU A 310 -0.40 20.01 -3.73
C LEU A 310 -1.73 19.94 -2.96
N ALA A 311 -2.83 20.22 -3.65
CA ALA A 311 -4.14 20.26 -3.02
C ALA A 311 -4.75 18.85 -2.95
N ASP A 312 -4.13 18.00 -2.12
CA ASP A 312 -4.60 16.66 -1.79
C ASP A 312 -5.03 16.65 -0.31
N PHE A 313 -6.32 16.75 -0.05
CA PHE A 313 -6.86 16.87 1.31
C PHE A 313 -8.26 16.25 1.44
N ILE A 314 -8.67 16.02 2.68
CA ILE A 314 -9.98 15.45 3.01
C ILE A 314 -10.71 16.31 4.04
N LEU A 315 -12.03 16.29 3.96
CA LEU A 315 -12.93 16.82 4.98
C LEU A 315 -13.65 15.68 5.67
N ILE A 316 -13.56 15.65 6.99
CA ILE A 316 -14.14 14.61 7.85
C ILE A 316 -15.32 15.24 8.60
N ASP A 317 -16.48 14.62 8.58
CA ASP A 317 -17.61 15.02 9.40
C ASP A 317 -17.29 14.72 10.88
N ALA A 318 -17.00 15.78 11.63
CA ALA A 318 -16.59 15.67 13.03
C ALA A 318 -17.77 15.69 14.02
N VAL A 319 -18.99 15.97 13.55
CA VAL A 319 -20.19 16.01 14.40
C VAL A 319 -20.81 14.61 14.48
N LYS A 320 -20.04 13.68 15.06
CA LYS A 320 -20.43 12.28 15.23
C LYS A 320 -20.37 11.87 16.72
N PRO A 321 -21.28 11.02 17.20
CA PRO A 321 -21.28 10.59 18.62
C PRO A 321 -19.94 9.99 19.08
N HIS A 322 -19.27 9.20 18.22
CA HIS A 322 -18.02 8.53 18.56
C HIS A 322 -16.79 9.45 18.50
N LEU A 323 -16.91 10.66 17.91
CA LEU A 323 -15.87 11.69 17.92
C LEU A 323 -16.03 12.74 19.02
N MET A 324 -17.11 12.66 19.83
CA MET A 324 -17.40 13.59 20.93
C MET A 324 -17.22 12.92 22.29
N PRO A 325 -16.80 13.67 23.34
CA PRO A 325 -16.32 15.07 23.31
C PRO A 325 -14.92 15.22 22.71
N VAL A 326 -14.56 16.43 22.28
CA VAL A 326 -13.25 16.71 21.70
C VAL A 326 -12.33 17.33 22.75
N TYR A 327 -11.41 16.54 23.30
CA TYR A 327 -10.25 17.02 24.05
C TYR A 327 -8.98 17.06 23.21
N ASN A 328 -8.83 16.09 22.29
CA ASN A 328 -7.74 15.98 21.33
C ASN A 328 -8.30 15.37 20.04
N MET A 329 -8.49 16.19 19.02
CA MET A 329 -9.06 15.75 17.75
C MET A 329 -8.19 14.70 17.05
N VAL A 330 -6.87 14.84 17.08
CA VAL A 330 -5.97 13.85 16.45
C VAL A 330 -6.11 12.48 17.13
N ALA A 331 -6.19 12.44 18.45
CA ALA A 331 -6.42 11.19 19.18
C ALA A 331 -7.79 10.58 18.84
N ASN A 332 -8.85 11.41 18.78
CA ASN A 332 -10.18 10.92 18.41
C ASN A 332 -10.18 10.37 16.98
N LEU A 333 -9.55 11.05 16.02
CA LEU A 333 -9.46 10.57 14.64
C LEU A 333 -8.76 9.21 14.57
N ILE A 334 -7.60 9.05 15.20
CA ILE A 334 -6.84 7.80 15.14
C ILE A 334 -7.54 6.67 15.89
N TYR A 335 -8.08 6.92 17.08
CA TYR A 335 -8.62 5.86 17.93
C TYR A 335 -10.10 5.59 17.73
N CYS A 336 -10.85 6.53 17.16
CA CYS A 336 -12.31 6.43 17.01
C CYS A 336 -12.79 6.71 15.58
N GLY A 337 -12.01 7.44 14.74
CA GLY A 337 -12.38 7.80 13.38
C GLY A 337 -12.60 6.57 12.49
N LYS A 338 -13.41 6.72 11.46
CA LYS A 338 -13.78 5.66 10.52
C LYS A 338 -13.75 6.18 9.09
N ALA A 339 -13.50 5.31 8.13
CA ALA A 339 -13.61 5.65 6.71
C ALA A 339 -14.98 6.27 6.36
N ALA A 340 -16.04 5.84 7.06
CA ALA A 340 -17.40 6.36 6.89
C ALA A 340 -17.58 7.83 7.34
N ASP A 341 -16.64 8.40 8.08
CA ASP A 341 -16.68 9.80 8.52
C ASP A 341 -16.13 10.78 7.47
N VAL A 342 -15.41 10.27 6.47
CA VAL A 342 -14.90 11.08 5.35
C VAL A 342 -16.04 11.52 4.47
N ASP A 343 -16.20 12.84 4.32
CA ASP A 343 -17.29 13.45 3.56
C ASP A 343 -16.84 13.89 2.15
N THR A 344 -15.69 14.56 2.08
CA THR A 344 -15.19 15.14 0.83
C THR A 344 -13.71 14.79 0.66
N VAL A 345 -13.31 14.44 -0.55
CA VAL A 345 -11.92 14.17 -0.93
C VAL A 345 -11.54 15.03 -2.11
N VAL A 346 -10.40 15.70 -2.00
CA VAL A 346 -9.82 16.52 -3.06
C VAL A 346 -8.45 15.94 -3.41
N VAL A 347 -8.20 15.74 -4.69
CA VAL A 347 -6.92 15.27 -5.24
C VAL A 347 -6.48 16.24 -6.35
N ASN A 348 -5.26 16.76 -6.25
CA ASN A 348 -4.71 17.71 -7.21
C ASN A 348 -5.64 18.94 -7.45
N GLY A 349 -6.36 19.37 -6.40
CA GLY A 349 -7.32 20.47 -6.47
C GLY A 349 -8.68 20.14 -7.08
N GLU A 350 -8.92 18.90 -7.49
CA GLU A 350 -10.19 18.42 -8.00
C GLU A 350 -10.97 17.66 -6.93
N ILE A 351 -12.25 17.96 -6.76
CA ILE A 351 -13.13 17.23 -5.84
C ILE A 351 -13.46 15.89 -6.49
N VAL A 352 -12.93 14.81 -5.93
CA VAL A 352 -13.16 13.44 -6.43
C VAL A 352 -14.23 12.70 -5.62
N VAL A 353 -14.46 13.10 -4.36
CA VAL A 353 -15.58 12.63 -3.54
C VAL A 353 -16.29 13.84 -2.95
N GLU A 354 -17.60 13.91 -3.03
CA GLU A 354 -18.43 14.94 -2.38
C GLU A 354 -19.66 14.28 -1.74
N GLY A 355 -19.85 14.51 -0.43
CA GLY A 355 -20.95 13.89 0.30
C GLY A 355 -20.94 12.35 0.21
N ARG A 356 -19.73 11.76 0.23
CA ARG A 356 -19.49 10.33 0.05
C ARG A 356 -19.91 9.74 -1.30
N ARG A 357 -19.92 10.54 -2.35
CA ARG A 357 -20.23 10.11 -3.72
C ARG A 357 -19.08 10.45 -4.64
N ILE A 358 -18.80 9.57 -5.57
CA ILE A 358 -17.82 9.76 -6.67
C ILE A 358 -18.64 10.01 -7.94
N GLU A 359 -18.41 11.15 -8.58
CA GLU A 359 -19.13 11.50 -9.81
C GLU A 359 -18.84 10.47 -10.92
N GLY A 360 -19.88 10.05 -11.63
CA GLY A 360 -19.78 9.07 -12.71
C GLY A 360 -19.58 7.60 -12.26
N VAL A 361 -19.59 7.30 -10.96
CA VAL A 361 -19.51 5.94 -10.43
C VAL A 361 -20.89 5.46 -9.98
N ASP A 362 -21.42 4.44 -10.65
CA ASP A 362 -22.54 3.65 -10.15
C ASP A 362 -22.00 2.51 -9.25
N LEU A 363 -21.96 2.78 -7.94
CA LEU A 363 -21.42 1.85 -6.95
C LEU A 363 -22.17 0.51 -6.95
N SER A 364 -23.49 0.51 -7.14
CA SER A 364 -24.29 -0.72 -7.15
C SER A 364 -23.93 -1.61 -8.34
N ASN A 365 -23.77 -1.00 -9.50
CA ASN A 365 -23.34 -1.70 -10.72
C ASN A 365 -21.88 -2.18 -10.59
N LEU A 366 -20.98 -1.38 -10.05
CA LEU A 366 -19.59 -1.78 -9.82
C LEU A 366 -19.51 -3.00 -8.89
N CYS A 367 -20.22 -2.98 -7.75
CA CYS A 367 -20.31 -4.11 -6.83
C CYS A 367 -20.84 -5.37 -7.51
N PHE A 368 -21.89 -5.23 -8.32
CA PHE A 368 -22.45 -6.35 -9.09
C PHE A 368 -21.43 -6.94 -10.07
N GLN A 369 -20.76 -6.10 -10.85
CA GLN A 369 -19.74 -6.53 -11.81
C GLN A 369 -18.57 -7.25 -11.11
N VAL A 370 -18.05 -6.67 -10.03
CA VAL A 370 -16.95 -7.27 -9.25
C VAL A 370 -17.33 -8.64 -8.69
N GLN A 371 -18.52 -8.77 -8.09
CA GLN A 371 -19.01 -10.05 -7.56
C GLN A 371 -19.09 -11.11 -8.66
N HIS A 372 -19.72 -10.76 -9.79
CA HIS A 372 -19.92 -11.70 -10.89
C HIS A 372 -18.60 -12.12 -11.54
N THR A 373 -17.68 -11.16 -11.73
CA THR A 373 -16.34 -11.42 -12.29
C THR A 373 -15.51 -12.30 -11.36
N ALA A 374 -15.51 -12.01 -10.04
CA ALA A 374 -14.79 -12.82 -9.06
C ALA A 374 -15.30 -14.30 -9.04
N GLU A 375 -16.61 -14.50 -9.09
CA GLU A 375 -17.21 -15.84 -9.21
C GLU A 375 -16.81 -16.56 -10.49
N ASP A 376 -16.72 -15.83 -11.61
CA ASP A 376 -16.31 -16.41 -12.89
C ASP A 376 -14.84 -16.84 -12.87
N ILE A 377 -13.94 -15.98 -12.37
CA ILE A 377 -12.52 -16.31 -12.22
C ILE A 377 -12.36 -17.52 -11.29
N ALA A 378 -13.07 -17.56 -10.16
CA ALA A 378 -13.03 -18.71 -9.23
C ALA A 378 -13.46 -20.02 -9.91
N ARG A 379 -14.50 -19.99 -10.78
CA ARG A 379 -14.93 -21.14 -11.58
C ARG A 379 -13.87 -21.60 -12.58
N ARG A 380 -13.24 -20.66 -13.31
CA ARG A 380 -12.13 -20.93 -14.25
C ARG A 380 -10.93 -21.54 -13.50
N THR A 381 -10.59 -20.99 -12.35
CA THR A 381 -9.52 -21.51 -11.48
C THR A 381 -9.79 -22.94 -11.04
N ALA A 382 -11.01 -23.24 -10.59
CA ALA A 382 -11.39 -24.60 -10.19
C ALA A 382 -11.40 -25.58 -11.37
N ALA A 383 -11.75 -25.13 -12.57
CA ALA A 383 -11.70 -25.96 -13.78
C ALA A 383 -10.27 -26.28 -14.24
N ALA A 384 -9.35 -25.32 -14.11
CA ALA A 384 -7.94 -25.49 -14.48
C ALA A 384 -7.15 -26.43 -13.54
N LYS A 385 -7.66 -26.72 -12.34
CA LYS A 385 -7.07 -27.66 -11.36
C LYS A 385 -7.47 -29.13 -11.60
N LYS A 386 -8.42 -29.39 -12.50
CA LYS A 386 -8.88 -30.74 -12.87
C LYS A 386 -8.14 -31.27 -14.08
#